data_bbd303dd4c8317283dd9b5525df59b43
#
_entry.id   bbd303dd4c8317283dd9b5525df59b43
#
_cell.length_a   1.000
_cell.length_b   1.000
_cell.length_c   1.000
_cell.angle_alpha   90.00
_cell.angle_beta   90.00
_cell.angle_gamma   90.00
#
_symmetry.space_group_name_H-M   'P 1'
#
loop_
_entity.id
_entity.type
_entity.pdbx_description
1 polymer ?
#
loop_
_entity_poly.entity_id
_entity_poly.type
_entity_poly.pdbx_seq_one_letter_code
_entity_poly.pdbx_strand_id
1 'polypeptide(L)'
;MSNPTYQYYNQLFKHLQLPLAYCDINLLEKNCQDIALRAAGNKTIRIASKSVRCTAILKRILDSNPIYKGIMCFTGREALYLIEQGFDDLLLGYPIVNKDEIYDICTATKLGKKIILMVDCEAHLKLVNDIAAQVGVIQPLCIDMDMSTDFPGIHFGVLRSPITTVTAGKKLIDCFEQYSNISLTALMGYEAQVAGLGEKNPANGIKNFVIPFLKKKSITDYTKRRQELVDYVKSKNYPLEIVNAGGTGSIESSKQENWVTEITVGSGFYSPALFDYYSDFKHQPAAGFAVQIVRQPKPGVYTCLGGGYIASGTVGIDKQPKPYLPEGIQLTANEGTGEVQTPFEYSGSEKINLGDTILFRHSKAGELCERFNELHLISDGKIIEKVPTYRGDGKCFL
;
A
#
# COMPACT_ATOMS: atom_id res chain seq x y z
N MET A 1 3.60 -24.63 -6.98
CA MET A 1 2.13 -24.84 -7.06
C MET A 1 1.65 -24.19 -8.35
N SER A 2 0.77 -24.86 -9.12
CA SER A 2 0.10 -24.24 -10.28
C SER A 2 -0.84 -23.14 -9.78
N ASN A 3 -1.03 -22.09 -10.58
CA ASN A 3 -2.02 -21.05 -10.25
C ASN A 3 -3.41 -21.68 -10.13
N PRO A 4 -4.24 -21.27 -9.17
CA PRO A 4 -5.59 -21.76 -9.04
C PRO A 4 -6.40 -21.55 -10.33
N THR A 5 -7.16 -22.55 -10.74
CA THR A 5 -7.96 -22.52 -11.96
C THR A 5 -9.33 -21.87 -11.71
N TYR A 6 -10.04 -21.54 -12.80
CA TYR A 6 -11.43 -21.08 -12.70
C TYR A 6 -12.32 -22.05 -11.93
N GLN A 7 -12.22 -23.34 -12.24
CA GLN A 7 -13.02 -24.39 -11.62
C GLN A 7 -12.79 -24.46 -10.10
N TYR A 8 -11.55 -24.24 -9.66
CA TYR A 8 -11.20 -24.19 -8.24
C TYR A 8 -12.02 -23.14 -7.50
N TYR A 9 -12.02 -21.88 -7.97
CA TYR A 9 -12.77 -20.81 -7.33
C TYR A 9 -14.27 -20.90 -7.55
N ASN A 10 -14.72 -21.30 -8.74
CA ASN A 10 -16.15 -21.44 -9.04
C ASN A 10 -16.83 -22.44 -8.11
N GLN A 11 -16.17 -23.57 -7.82
CA GLN A 11 -16.68 -24.57 -6.88
C GLN A 11 -16.77 -24.02 -5.45
N LEU A 12 -15.78 -23.21 -5.01
CA LEU A 12 -15.76 -22.61 -3.68
C LEU A 12 -16.89 -21.60 -3.47
N PHE A 13 -17.24 -20.84 -4.52
CA PHE A 13 -18.18 -19.73 -4.40
C PHE A 13 -19.59 -20.06 -4.84
N LYS A 14 -19.83 -21.21 -5.48
CA LYS A 14 -21.09 -21.61 -6.11
C LYS A 14 -22.32 -21.48 -5.23
N HIS A 15 -22.19 -21.66 -3.92
CA HIS A 15 -23.30 -21.63 -2.97
C HIS A 15 -23.27 -20.41 -2.04
N LEU A 16 -22.38 -19.45 -2.31
CA LEU A 16 -22.25 -18.25 -1.52
C LEU A 16 -23.03 -17.09 -2.15
N GLN A 17 -23.41 -16.15 -1.29
CA GLN A 17 -23.98 -14.90 -1.77
C GLN A 17 -22.88 -14.04 -2.42
N LEU A 18 -23.11 -13.62 -3.66
CA LEU A 18 -22.24 -12.73 -4.42
C LEU A 18 -22.88 -11.33 -4.53
N PRO A 19 -22.10 -10.25 -4.62
CA PRO A 19 -20.63 -10.23 -4.70
C PRO A 19 -19.95 -10.48 -3.36
N LEU A 20 -18.72 -11.06 -3.37
CA LEU A 20 -17.88 -11.24 -2.21
C LEU A 20 -16.42 -10.92 -2.52
N ALA A 21 -15.65 -10.52 -1.51
CA ALA A 21 -14.19 -10.41 -1.61
C ALA A 21 -13.51 -11.61 -0.96
N TYR A 22 -12.34 -11.97 -1.51
CA TYR A 22 -11.55 -13.10 -1.03
C TYR A 22 -10.06 -12.77 -0.94
N CYS A 23 -9.37 -13.53 -0.10
CA CYS A 23 -7.92 -13.60 -0.07
C CYS A 23 -7.48 -15.07 -0.07
N ASP A 24 -6.73 -15.46 -1.09
CA ASP A 24 -6.09 -16.77 -1.17
C ASP A 24 -4.80 -16.74 -0.36
N ILE A 25 -4.82 -17.44 0.77
CA ILE A 25 -3.74 -17.44 1.76
C ILE A 25 -2.47 -18.10 1.20
N ASN A 26 -2.61 -19.14 0.39
CA ASN A 26 -1.45 -19.78 -0.23
C ASN A 26 -0.71 -18.82 -1.17
N LEU A 27 -1.45 -18.00 -1.93
CA LEU A 27 -0.86 -16.97 -2.79
C LEU A 27 -0.32 -15.77 -1.98
N LEU A 28 -0.99 -15.38 -0.90
CA LEU A 28 -0.52 -14.35 0.02
C LEU A 28 0.82 -14.75 0.66
N GLU A 29 0.93 -15.97 1.16
CA GLU A 29 2.16 -16.50 1.77
C GLU A 29 3.30 -16.56 0.74
N LYS A 30 3.00 -16.96 -0.50
CA LYS A 30 3.97 -16.90 -1.58
C LYS A 30 4.47 -15.48 -1.82
N ASN A 31 3.57 -14.49 -1.85
CA ASN A 31 3.94 -13.09 -1.98
C ASN A 31 4.79 -12.61 -0.80
N CYS A 32 4.46 -13.01 0.44
CA CYS A 32 5.28 -12.71 1.60
C CYS A 32 6.69 -13.28 1.46
N GLN A 33 6.83 -14.54 1.03
CA GLN A 33 8.13 -15.14 0.78
C GLN A 33 8.93 -14.41 -0.31
N ASP A 34 8.29 -14.12 -1.44
CA ASP A 34 8.92 -13.42 -2.57
C ASP A 34 9.36 -12.00 -2.20
N ILE A 35 8.55 -11.26 -1.44
CA ILE A 35 8.88 -9.92 -0.92
C ILE A 35 10.08 -10.00 0.04
N ALA A 36 10.07 -10.97 0.96
CA ALA A 36 11.18 -11.17 1.89
C ALA A 36 12.48 -11.50 1.17
N LEU A 37 12.44 -12.34 0.14
CA LEU A 37 13.60 -12.68 -0.70
C LEU A 37 14.10 -11.47 -1.50
N ARG A 38 13.20 -10.66 -2.06
CA ARG A 38 13.57 -9.43 -2.79
C ARG A 38 14.27 -8.42 -1.89
N ALA A 39 13.82 -8.27 -0.65
CA ALA A 39 14.40 -7.38 0.34
C ALA A 39 15.62 -7.96 1.06
N ALA A 40 15.97 -9.23 0.81
CA ALA A 40 17.03 -9.96 1.53
C ALA A 40 18.29 -9.14 1.78
N GLY A 41 18.81 -9.20 3.02
CA GLY A 41 19.94 -8.40 3.51
C GLY A 41 19.68 -7.88 4.93
N ASN A 42 20.23 -6.71 5.24
CA ASN A 42 20.14 -6.09 6.58
C ASN A 42 18.93 -5.15 6.74
N LYS A 43 17.89 -5.30 5.93
CA LYS A 43 16.72 -4.44 5.97
C LYS A 43 15.55 -5.18 6.60
N THR A 44 14.72 -4.45 7.34
CA THR A 44 13.39 -4.93 7.74
C THR A 44 12.32 -4.42 6.78
N ILE A 45 11.14 -5.02 6.82
CA ILE A 45 9.99 -4.59 6.02
C ILE A 45 8.90 -4.09 6.96
N ARG A 46 8.49 -2.84 6.78
CA ARG A 46 7.32 -2.25 7.44
C ARG A 46 6.09 -2.42 6.56
N ILE A 47 4.97 -2.85 7.12
CA ILE A 47 3.76 -3.13 6.36
C ILE A 47 2.93 -1.84 6.21
N ALA A 48 2.64 -1.41 4.98
CA ALA A 48 1.73 -0.28 4.75
C ALA A 48 0.27 -0.74 4.88
N SER A 49 -0.35 -0.44 6.01
CA SER A 49 -1.72 -0.84 6.35
C SER A 49 -2.77 -0.38 5.35
N LYS A 50 -2.60 0.81 4.77
CA LYS A 50 -3.52 1.36 3.74
C LYS A 50 -3.73 0.45 2.54
N SER A 51 -2.80 -0.47 2.29
CA SER A 51 -2.86 -1.41 1.18
C SER A 51 -3.45 -2.78 1.59
N VAL A 52 -3.70 -2.98 2.87
CA VAL A 52 -4.20 -4.25 3.43
C VAL A 52 -5.60 -4.08 4.05
N ARG A 53 -5.76 -3.14 4.98
CA ARG A 53 -7.02 -2.75 5.62
C ARG A 53 -7.84 -3.92 6.19
N CYS A 54 -7.13 -4.88 6.77
CA CYS A 54 -7.68 -6.05 7.45
C CYS A 54 -6.69 -6.49 8.53
N THR A 55 -7.08 -6.43 9.79
CA THR A 55 -6.21 -6.72 10.94
C THR A 55 -5.75 -8.17 10.95
N ALA A 56 -6.62 -9.11 10.59
CA ALA A 56 -6.26 -10.53 10.50
C ALA A 56 -5.16 -10.79 9.45
N ILE A 57 -5.21 -10.10 8.31
CA ILE A 57 -4.17 -10.21 7.28
C ILE A 57 -2.88 -9.50 7.70
N LEU A 58 -2.96 -8.32 8.33
CA LEU A 58 -1.78 -7.63 8.88
C LEU A 58 -1.03 -8.53 9.85
N LYS A 59 -1.77 -9.20 10.76
CA LYS A 59 -1.18 -10.15 11.70
C LYS A 59 -0.52 -11.33 11.00
N ARG A 60 -1.19 -11.96 10.02
CA ARG A 60 -0.62 -13.07 9.24
C ARG A 60 0.68 -12.68 8.53
N ILE A 61 0.75 -11.48 7.96
CA ILE A 61 1.97 -11.00 7.30
C ILE A 61 3.09 -10.81 8.33
N LEU A 62 2.82 -10.16 9.46
CA LEU A 62 3.82 -9.96 10.53
C LEU A 62 4.36 -11.30 11.05
N ASP A 63 3.48 -12.27 11.24
CA ASP A 63 3.84 -13.58 11.78
C ASP A 63 4.55 -14.48 10.75
N SER A 64 4.49 -14.15 9.44
CA SER A 64 4.99 -15.02 8.36
C SER A 64 6.52 -15.07 8.26
N ASN A 65 7.23 -14.01 8.65
CA ASN A 65 8.68 -13.94 8.58
C ASN A 65 9.23 -12.84 9.52
N PRO A 66 10.34 -13.07 10.23
CA PRO A 66 10.96 -12.09 11.13
C PRO A 66 11.42 -10.78 10.46
N ILE A 67 11.52 -10.73 9.14
CA ILE A 67 11.84 -9.53 8.39
C ILE A 67 10.72 -8.47 8.47
N TYR A 68 9.46 -8.90 8.66
CA TYR A 68 8.31 -8.03 8.78
C TYR A 68 8.24 -7.44 10.18
N LYS A 69 8.39 -6.11 10.28
CA LYS A 69 8.39 -5.39 11.56
C LYS A 69 7.65 -4.07 11.46
N GLY A 70 6.70 -3.90 12.37
CA GLY A 70 5.92 -2.68 12.47
C GLY A 70 4.98 -2.40 11.30
N ILE A 71 4.17 -1.40 11.48
CA ILE A 71 3.12 -1.00 10.52
C ILE A 71 3.27 0.47 10.19
N MET A 72 3.13 0.84 8.91
CA MET A 72 2.97 2.21 8.49
C MET A 72 1.48 2.52 8.37
N CYS A 73 1.01 3.40 9.27
CA CYS A 73 -0.37 3.87 9.33
C CYS A 73 -0.58 5.08 8.44
N PHE A 74 -1.82 5.34 8.04
CA PHE A 74 -2.13 6.49 7.18
C PHE A 74 -2.92 7.61 7.88
N THR A 75 -3.48 7.36 9.08
CA THR A 75 -4.08 8.39 9.95
C THR A 75 -3.80 8.10 11.42
N GLY A 76 -3.95 9.12 12.29
CA GLY A 76 -3.81 8.95 13.74
C GLY A 76 -4.89 8.04 14.33
N ARG A 77 -6.14 8.19 13.86
CA ARG A 77 -7.24 7.30 14.30
C ARG A 77 -7.01 5.84 13.93
N GLU A 78 -6.41 5.57 12.77
CA GLU A 78 -6.01 4.21 12.42
C GLU A 78 -4.95 3.67 13.37
N ALA A 79 -3.94 4.48 13.69
CA ALA A 79 -2.88 4.05 14.60
C ALA A 79 -3.44 3.68 15.99
N LEU A 80 -4.33 4.49 16.53
CA LEU A 80 -5.02 4.21 17.80
C LEU A 80 -5.86 2.93 17.73
N TYR A 81 -6.63 2.76 16.65
CA TYR A 81 -7.37 1.51 16.43
C TYR A 81 -6.44 0.29 16.35
N LEU A 82 -5.31 0.37 15.67
CA LEU A 82 -4.35 -0.74 15.61
C LEU A 82 -3.75 -1.05 16.99
N ILE A 83 -3.50 -0.05 17.83
CA ILE A 83 -3.11 -0.26 19.24
C ILE A 83 -4.18 -1.04 20.00
N GLU A 84 -5.46 -0.68 19.84
CA GLU A 84 -6.59 -1.41 20.44
C GLU A 84 -6.65 -2.87 19.95
N GLN A 85 -6.25 -3.13 18.71
CA GLN A 85 -6.16 -4.47 18.13
C GLN A 85 -4.87 -5.23 18.54
N GLY A 86 -4.05 -4.67 19.41
CA GLY A 86 -2.85 -5.32 19.96
C GLY A 86 -1.58 -5.13 19.11
N PHE A 87 -1.60 -4.29 18.09
CA PHE A 87 -0.40 -3.96 17.32
C PHE A 87 0.45 -2.91 18.05
N ASP A 88 1.73 -2.85 17.67
CA ASP A 88 2.70 -1.86 18.15
C ASP A 88 3.73 -1.57 17.05
N ASP A 89 4.72 -0.70 17.33
CA ASP A 89 5.72 -0.23 16.36
C ASP A 89 5.07 0.41 15.12
N LEU A 90 4.37 1.52 15.37
CA LEU A 90 3.58 2.23 14.37
C LEU A 90 4.34 3.48 13.89
N LEU A 91 4.43 3.66 12.57
CA LEU A 91 4.93 4.86 11.93
C LEU A 91 3.79 5.50 11.12
N LEU A 92 3.42 6.74 11.45
CA LEU A 92 2.49 7.48 10.60
C LEU A 92 3.20 7.90 9.31
N GLY A 93 2.65 7.50 8.18
CA GLY A 93 3.20 7.82 6.85
C GLY A 93 2.86 9.21 6.34
N TYR A 94 2.07 10.00 7.10
CA TYR A 94 1.61 11.33 6.74
C TYR A 94 1.51 12.21 7.99
N PRO A 95 1.75 13.54 7.87
CA PRO A 95 1.51 14.48 8.95
C PRO A 95 0.04 14.50 9.37
N ILE A 96 -0.20 14.72 10.66
CA ILE A 96 -1.52 14.99 11.24
C ILE A 96 -1.50 16.31 11.99
N VAL A 97 -2.63 17.02 11.98
CA VAL A 97 -2.77 18.33 12.64
C VAL A 97 -3.94 18.40 13.62
N ASN A 98 -4.72 17.33 13.73
CA ASN A 98 -5.79 17.24 14.71
C ASN A 98 -5.18 17.10 16.10
N LYS A 99 -5.48 18.06 16.99
CA LYS A 99 -4.88 18.15 18.33
C LYS A 99 -5.30 16.98 19.23
N ASP A 100 -6.54 16.54 19.11
CA ASP A 100 -7.06 15.45 19.94
C ASP A 100 -6.40 14.13 19.54
N GLU A 101 -6.25 13.87 18.22
CA GLU A 101 -5.52 12.68 17.74
C GLU A 101 -4.05 12.69 18.21
N ILE A 102 -3.38 13.85 18.16
CA ILE A 102 -1.99 13.97 18.62
C ILE A 102 -1.92 13.75 20.13
N TYR A 103 -2.87 14.28 20.90
CA TYR A 103 -2.95 14.09 22.35
C TYR A 103 -3.11 12.61 22.72
N ASP A 104 -4.02 11.91 22.06
CA ASP A 104 -4.27 10.49 22.29
C ASP A 104 -3.04 9.64 21.92
N ILE A 105 -2.35 9.96 20.82
CA ILE A 105 -1.11 9.31 20.42
C ILE A 105 0.01 9.57 21.44
N CYS A 106 0.19 10.80 21.89
CA CYS A 106 1.16 11.12 22.94
C CYS A 106 0.86 10.38 24.24
N THR A 107 -0.43 10.23 24.57
CA THR A 107 -0.88 9.45 25.73
C THR A 107 -0.53 7.96 25.56
N ALA A 108 -0.77 7.38 24.39
CA ALA A 108 -0.39 6.01 24.09
C ALA A 108 1.14 5.81 24.15
N THR A 109 1.90 6.79 23.66
CA THR A 109 3.38 6.78 23.74
C THR A 109 3.84 6.84 25.21
N LYS A 110 3.24 7.66 26.05
CA LYS A 110 3.51 7.73 27.50
C LYS A 110 3.23 6.39 28.20
N LEU A 111 2.24 5.63 27.71
CA LEU A 111 1.90 4.30 28.19
C LEU A 111 2.81 3.19 27.61
N GLY A 112 3.88 3.55 26.91
CA GLY A 112 4.90 2.63 26.42
C GLY A 112 4.67 2.10 25.01
N LYS A 113 3.71 2.65 24.25
CA LYS A 113 3.53 2.28 22.85
C LYS A 113 4.55 2.99 21.96
N LYS A 114 5.09 2.27 20.98
CA LYS A 114 6.02 2.83 20.00
C LYS A 114 5.24 3.41 18.82
N ILE A 115 5.02 4.72 18.83
CA ILE A 115 4.32 5.45 17.77
C ILE A 115 5.17 6.65 17.35
N ILE A 116 5.51 6.71 16.05
CA ILE A 116 6.33 7.77 15.48
C ILE A 116 5.44 8.63 14.58
N LEU A 117 5.37 9.94 14.88
CA LEU A 117 4.59 10.90 14.10
C LEU A 117 5.42 11.49 12.95
N MET A 118 4.76 11.71 11.80
CA MET A 118 5.37 12.32 10.62
C MET A 118 5.30 13.84 10.71
N VAL A 119 6.40 14.50 10.32
CA VAL A 119 6.52 15.97 10.26
C VAL A 119 7.33 16.39 9.03
N ASP A 120 7.07 17.59 8.50
CA ASP A 120 7.78 18.14 7.35
C ASP A 120 7.96 19.67 7.42
N CYS A 121 7.54 20.30 8.50
CA CYS A 121 7.72 21.75 8.72
C CYS A 121 7.78 22.07 10.22
N GLU A 122 8.29 23.26 10.54
CA GLU A 122 8.43 23.73 11.93
C GLU A 122 7.09 23.87 12.65
N ALA A 123 6.00 24.21 11.93
CA ALA A 123 4.66 24.26 12.51
C ALA A 123 4.22 22.91 13.07
N HIS A 124 4.57 21.80 12.39
CA HIS A 124 4.33 20.45 12.90
C HIS A 124 5.16 20.17 14.17
N LEU A 125 6.45 20.56 14.21
CA LEU A 125 7.28 20.39 15.40
C LEU A 125 6.69 21.11 16.60
N LYS A 126 6.32 22.40 16.42
CA LYS A 126 5.72 23.19 17.48
C LYS A 126 4.41 22.58 17.98
N LEU A 127 3.52 22.19 17.07
CA LEU A 127 2.22 21.62 17.42
C LEU A 127 2.38 20.35 18.26
N VAL A 128 3.22 19.41 17.79
CA VAL A 128 3.44 18.15 18.52
C VAL A 128 4.17 18.39 19.84
N ASN A 129 5.18 19.25 19.86
CA ASN A 129 5.89 19.59 21.10
C ASN A 129 4.95 20.16 22.17
N ASP A 130 4.08 21.10 21.80
CA ASP A 130 3.17 21.75 22.76
C ASP A 130 2.19 20.73 23.37
N ILE A 131 1.71 19.78 22.57
CA ILE A 131 0.80 18.73 23.04
C ILE A 131 1.56 17.66 23.86
N ALA A 132 2.75 17.25 23.40
CA ALA A 132 3.60 16.30 24.12
C ALA A 132 4.02 16.84 25.49
N ALA A 133 4.26 18.17 25.61
CA ALA A 133 4.51 18.85 26.88
C ALA A 133 3.31 18.76 27.83
N GLN A 134 2.08 18.93 27.35
CA GLN A 134 0.85 18.80 28.15
C GLN A 134 0.68 17.37 28.70
N VAL A 135 1.01 16.37 27.87
CA VAL A 135 0.93 14.95 28.28
C VAL A 135 2.11 14.56 29.17
N GLY A 136 3.25 15.25 29.07
CA GLY A 136 4.49 14.93 29.79
C GLY A 136 5.19 13.71 29.20
N VAL A 137 5.46 13.75 27.90
CA VAL A 137 6.16 12.69 27.14
C VAL A 137 7.12 13.33 26.13
N ILE A 138 8.17 12.60 25.75
CA ILE A 138 8.98 12.92 24.57
C ILE A 138 8.42 12.12 23.41
N GLN A 139 7.80 12.79 22.43
CA GLN A 139 7.19 12.14 21.29
C GLN A 139 8.21 11.91 20.18
N PRO A 140 8.42 10.64 19.73
CA PRO A 140 9.27 10.33 18.59
C PRO A 140 8.69 10.86 17.28
N LEU A 141 9.55 11.46 16.44
CA LEU A 141 9.17 12.04 15.16
C LEU A 141 10.00 11.48 14.00
N CYS A 142 9.37 11.46 12.83
CA CYS A 142 9.96 11.14 11.54
C CYS A 142 9.84 12.34 10.60
N ILE A 143 10.92 12.73 9.95
CA ILE A 143 10.87 13.75 8.90
C ILE A 143 10.55 13.09 7.57
N ASP A 144 9.53 13.61 6.85
CA ASP A 144 9.19 13.22 5.48
C ASP A 144 9.98 14.07 4.47
N MET A 145 10.77 13.40 3.63
CA MET A 145 11.55 14.02 2.57
C MET A 145 10.90 13.76 1.23
N ASP A 146 10.69 14.78 0.42
CA ASP A 146 10.27 14.60 -0.97
C ASP A 146 11.40 14.00 -1.80
N MET A 147 11.13 12.86 -2.44
CA MET A 147 12.07 12.14 -3.29
C MET A 147 11.88 12.43 -4.79
N SER A 148 11.02 13.37 -5.15
CA SER A 148 10.82 13.80 -6.54
C SER A 148 12.12 14.34 -7.15
N THR A 149 12.22 14.24 -8.47
CA THR A 149 13.36 14.77 -9.23
C THR A 149 12.85 15.64 -10.36
N ASP A 150 13.36 16.86 -10.44
CA ASP A 150 13.03 17.79 -11.50
C ASP A 150 13.97 17.62 -12.71
N PHE A 151 13.38 17.49 -13.88
CA PHE A 151 14.05 17.53 -15.17
C PHE A 151 13.60 18.77 -15.94
N PRO A 152 14.32 19.23 -16.98
CA PRO A 152 13.88 20.35 -17.80
C PRO A 152 12.44 20.12 -18.32
N GLY A 153 11.49 20.90 -17.79
CA GLY A 153 10.08 20.84 -18.17
C GLY A 153 9.27 19.65 -17.62
N ILE A 154 9.85 18.81 -16.76
CA ILE A 154 9.18 17.63 -16.18
C ILE A 154 9.45 17.54 -14.67
N HIS A 155 8.38 17.63 -13.88
CA HIS A 155 8.42 17.19 -12.49
C HIS A 155 8.16 15.68 -12.43
N PHE A 156 9.14 14.89 -11.96
CA PHE A 156 9.04 13.44 -11.85
C PHE A 156 8.97 13.03 -10.39
N GLY A 157 7.74 12.90 -9.90
CA GLY A 157 7.47 12.60 -8.51
C GLY A 157 6.07 13.01 -8.07
N VAL A 158 5.95 13.32 -6.79
CA VAL A 158 4.71 13.75 -6.14
C VAL A 158 4.92 15.14 -5.52
N LEU A 159 3.83 15.87 -5.28
CA LEU A 159 3.86 17.16 -4.61
C LEU A 159 3.25 16.98 -3.21
N ARG A 160 4.08 16.61 -2.23
CA ARG A 160 3.62 16.29 -0.87
C ARG A 160 4.42 17.03 0.19
N SER A 161 5.64 16.58 0.52
CA SER A 161 6.48 17.26 1.50
C SER A 161 7.13 18.52 0.90
N PRO A 162 7.24 19.62 1.67
CA PRO A 162 7.99 20.82 1.25
C PRO A 162 9.52 20.60 1.32
N ILE A 163 9.99 19.49 1.88
CA ILE A 163 11.42 19.19 2.02
C ILE A 163 11.94 18.55 0.73
N THR A 164 12.09 19.36 -0.29
CA THR A 164 12.56 18.94 -1.63
C THR A 164 14.07 19.00 -1.79
N THR A 165 14.78 19.67 -0.87
CA THR A 165 16.23 19.86 -0.90
C THR A 165 16.90 19.47 0.41
N VAL A 166 18.19 19.11 0.33
CA VAL A 166 19.01 18.85 1.52
C VAL A 166 19.08 20.06 2.46
N THR A 167 19.14 21.27 1.91
CA THR A 167 19.17 22.50 2.70
C THR A 167 17.88 22.71 3.50
N ALA A 168 16.70 22.45 2.89
CA ALA A 168 15.43 22.51 3.59
C ALA A 168 15.36 21.47 4.72
N GLY A 169 15.82 20.25 4.46
CA GLY A 169 15.88 19.19 5.47
C GLY A 169 16.79 19.55 6.64
N LYS A 170 18.01 20.03 6.37
CA LYS A 170 18.96 20.50 7.42
C LYS A 170 18.36 21.59 8.27
N LYS A 171 17.70 22.58 7.65
CA LYS A 171 17.01 23.65 8.37
C LYS A 171 15.94 23.12 9.34
N LEU A 172 15.12 22.17 8.91
CA LEU A 172 14.11 21.57 9.79
C LEU A 172 14.75 20.75 10.92
N ILE A 173 15.83 20.01 10.64
CA ILE A 173 16.57 19.24 11.65
C ILE A 173 17.12 20.18 12.74
N ASP A 174 17.68 21.33 12.36
CA ASP A 174 18.19 22.31 13.33
C ASP A 174 17.09 22.90 14.22
N CYS A 175 15.85 23.00 13.74
CA CYS A 175 14.72 23.46 14.56
C CYS A 175 14.43 22.55 15.75
N PHE A 176 14.78 21.25 15.70
CA PHE A 176 14.54 20.34 16.83
C PHE A 176 15.24 20.77 18.12
N GLU A 177 16.38 21.46 18.03
CA GLU A 177 17.12 21.96 19.20
C GLU A 177 16.30 22.93 20.08
N GLN A 178 15.22 23.50 19.53
CA GLN A 178 14.35 24.46 20.24
C GLN A 178 13.21 23.77 21.02
N TYR A 179 13.04 22.45 20.86
CA TYR A 179 11.88 21.72 21.37
C TYR A 179 12.32 20.54 22.25
N SER A 180 11.87 20.53 23.51
CA SER A 180 12.32 19.53 24.51
C SER A 180 11.42 18.29 24.63
N ASN A 181 10.20 18.34 24.07
CA ASN A 181 9.22 17.25 24.23
C ASN A 181 9.04 16.45 22.95
N ILE A 182 9.95 16.56 22.00
CA ILE A 182 9.99 15.79 20.77
C ILE A 182 11.41 15.27 20.52
N SER A 183 11.52 14.15 19.81
CA SER A 183 12.81 13.57 19.44
C SER A 183 12.81 13.14 17.98
N LEU A 184 13.86 13.51 17.24
CA LEU A 184 14.06 13.02 15.87
C LEU A 184 14.63 11.61 15.92
N THR A 185 13.80 10.60 15.61
CA THR A 185 14.17 9.18 15.65
C THR A 185 14.13 8.51 14.27
N ALA A 186 13.49 9.15 13.29
CA ALA A 186 13.32 8.57 11.97
C ALA A 186 13.41 9.60 10.84
N LEU A 187 13.85 9.12 9.67
CA LEU A 187 13.72 9.80 8.38
C LEU A 187 12.93 8.90 7.43
N MET A 188 12.03 9.45 6.66
CA MET A 188 11.32 8.76 5.59
C MET A 188 11.55 9.49 4.26
N GLY A 189 11.71 8.74 3.19
CA GLY A 189 11.71 9.28 1.84
C GLY A 189 11.07 8.26 0.90
N TYR A 190 9.83 8.52 0.48
CA TYR A 190 9.12 7.64 -0.44
C TYR A 190 9.32 8.06 -1.88
N GLU A 191 10.02 7.25 -2.64
CA GLU A 191 10.25 7.44 -4.08
C GLU A 191 9.06 6.96 -4.93
N ALA A 192 7.95 7.68 -4.84
CA ALA A 192 6.68 7.32 -5.48
C ALA A 192 6.79 7.16 -7.02
N GLN A 193 7.65 7.94 -7.66
CA GLN A 193 7.90 7.90 -9.10
C GLN A 193 8.67 6.64 -9.54
N VAL A 194 9.34 5.97 -8.62
CA VAL A 194 9.98 4.67 -8.87
C VAL A 194 9.08 3.53 -8.44
N ALA A 195 8.58 3.60 -7.20
CA ALA A 195 7.77 2.55 -6.59
C ALA A 195 6.36 2.42 -7.18
N GLY A 196 5.81 3.51 -7.74
CA GLY A 196 4.41 3.60 -8.17
C GLY A 196 4.18 3.53 -9.69
N LEU A 197 5.22 3.48 -10.51
CA LEU A 197 5.10 3.46 -11.97
C LEU A 197 5.60 2.13 -12.54
N GLY A 198 4.71 1.39 -13.22
CA GLY A 198 5.08 0.24 -14.04
C GLY A 198 5.60 0.67 -15.41
N GLU A 199 6.60 -0.03 -15.93
CA GLU A 199 7.27 0.27 -17.21
C GLU A 199 6.47 -0.20 -18.44
N LYS A 200 5.46 -1.06 -18.22
CA LYS A 200 4.65 -1.69 -19.30
C LYS A 200 3.17 -1.33 -19.21
N ASN A 201 2.82 -0.20 -18.57
CA ASN A 201 1.43 0.21 -18.48
C ASN A 201 0.89 0.65 -19.84
N PRO A 202 -0.11 -0.04 -20.43
CA PRO A 202 -0.68 0.33 -21.74
C PRO A 202 -1.20 1.77 -21.79
N ALA A 203 -1.69 2.31 -20.67
CA ALA A 203 -2.17 3.68 -20.58
C ALA A 203 -1.07 4.73 -20.80
N ASN A 204 0.19 4.37 -20.63
CA ASN A 204 1.33 5.30 -20.78
C ASN A 204 1.83 5.42 -22.23
N GLY A 205 1.48 4.49 -23.13
CA GLY A 205 1.92 4.52 -24.52
C GLY A 205 3.44 4.73 -24.67
N ILE A 206 3.84 5.73 -25.46
CA ILE A 206 5.25 6.06 -25.73
C ILE A 206 6.03 6.43 -24.44
N LYS A 207 5.37 6.91 -23.40
CA LYS A 207 6.03 7.26 -22.14
C LYS A 207 6.74 6.06 -21.50
N ASN A 208 6.30 4.84 -21.76
CA ASN A 208 6.94 3.63 -21.26
C ASN A 208 8.43 3.52 -21.65
N PHE A 209 8.85 4.07 -22.79
CA PHE A 209 10.25 4.08 -23.20
C PHE A 209 11.11 5.05 -22.40
N VAL A 210 10.52 6.13 -21.89
CA VAL A 210 11.24 7.19 -21.16
C VAL A 210 11.30 6.88 -19.65
N ILE A 211 10.29 6.23 -19.11
CA ILE A 211 10.16 5.92 -17.68
C ILE A 211 11.43 5.24 -17.10
N PRO A 212 12.02 4.19 -17.71
CA PRO A 212 13.21 3.54 -17.14
C PRO A 212 14.41 4.50 -17.02
N PHE A 213 14.59 5.40 -18.00
CA PHE A 213 15.65 6.41 -17.95
C PHE A 213 15.43 7.43 -16.83
N LEU A 214 14.19 7.94 -16.69
CA LEU A 214 13.83 8.88 -15.64
C LEU A 214 13.99 8.23 -14.25
N LYS A 215 13.56 6.98 -14.09
CA LYS A 215 13.75 6.22 -12.85
C LYS A 215 15.23 6.12 -12.49
N LYS A 216 16.09 5.70 -13.42
CA LYS A 216 17.54 5.54 -13.18
C LYS A 216 18.19 6.85 -12.72
N LYS A 217 17.86 7.97 -13.36
CA LYS A 217 18.37 9.30 -12.98
C LYS A 217 17.84 9.74 -11.62
N SER A 218 16.55 9.51 -11.38
CA SER A 218 15.91 9.85 -10.10
C SER A 218 16.50 9.05 -8.94
N ILE A 219 16.77 7.75 -9.12
CA ILE A 219 17.43 6.91 -8.13
C ILE A 219 18.77 7.52 -7.71
N THR A 220 19.61 7.92 -8.66
CA THR A 220 20.90 8.54 -8.37
C THR A 220 20.76 9.83 -7.57
N ASP A 221 19.79 10.66 -7.91
CA ASP A 221 19.55 11.96 -7.27
C ASP A 221 19.05 11.81 -5.83
N TYR A 222 17.94 11.09 -5.63
CA TYR A 222 17.33 10.99 -4.30
C TYR A 222 18.19 10.18 -3.31
N THR A 223 18.91 9.17 -3.80
CA THR A 223 19.86 8.39 -2.98
C THR A 223 20.92 9.29 -2.36
N LYS A 224 21.50 10.20 -3.16
CA LYS A 224 22.47 11.17 -2.66
C LYS A 224 21.85 12.13 -1.65
N ARG A 225 20.68 12.69 -1.95
CA ARG A 225 19.98 13.61 -1.03
C ARG A 225 19.64 12.93 0.31
N ARG A 226 19.15 11.68 0.26
CA ARG A 226 18.85 10.89 1.47
C ARG A 226 20.11 10.65 2.29
N GLN A 227 21.20 10.23 1.66
CA GLN A 227 22.49 10.03 2.35
C GLN A 227 22.96 11.29 3.07
N GLU A 228 23.00 12.42 2.37
CA GLU A 228 23.46 13.69 2.94
C GLU A 228 22.64 14.11 4.16
N LEU A 229 21.31 13.83 4.19
CA LEU A 229 20.48 14.14 5.35
C LEU A 229 20.67 13.12 6.48
N VAL A 230 20.85 11.85 6.19
CA VAL A 230 21.19 10.83 7.21
C VAL A 230 22.52 11.19 7.89
N ASP A 231 23.54 11.55 7.12
CA ASP A 231 24.85 11.94 7.65
C ASP A 231 24.73 13.21 8.50
N TYR A 232 23.88 14.15 8.09
CA TYR A 232 23.62 15.36 8.86
C TYR A 232 22.95 15.08 10.21
N VAL A 233 21.89 14.24 10.23
CA VAL A 233 21.22 13.82 11.47
C VAL A 233 22.21 13.15 12.43
N LYS A 234 23.06 12.25 11.91
CA LYS A 234 24.09 11.58 12.70
C LYS A 234 25.13 12.57 13.25
N SER A 235 25.52 13.58 12.48
CA SER A 235 26.48 14.62 12.94
C SER A 235 25.92 15.47 14.08
N LYS A 236 24.60 15.56 14.21
CA LYS A 236 23.89 16.23 15.30
C LYS A 236 23.63 15.34 16.53
N ASN A 237 24.09 14.08 16.50
CA ASN A 237 23.90 13.06 17.53
C ASN A 237 22.42 12.76 17.88
N TYR A 238 21.49 12.95 16.94
CA TYR A 238 20.11 12.48 17.14
C TYR A 238 20.05 10.94 17.12
N PRO A 239 19.15 10.33 17.91
CA PRO A 239 19.01 8.86 17.99
C PRO A 239 18.26 8.30 16.78
N LEU A 240 18.87 8.36 15.60
CA LEU A 240 18.27 7.90 14.36
C LEU A 240 18.16 6.36 14.33
N GLU A 241 16.96 5.85 14.61
CA GLU A 241 16.65 4.42 14.62
C GLU A 241 16.19 3.92 13.26
N ILE A 242 15.42 4.75 12.54
CA ILE A 242 14.74 4.35 11.31
C ILE A 242 15.12 5.29 10.17
N VAL A 243 15.57 4.70 9.09
CA VAL A 243 15.62 5.34 7.76
C VAL A 243 14.73 4.53 6.85
N ASN A 244 13.49 5.00 6.65
CA ASN A 244 12.47 4.34 5.87
C ASN A 244 12.52 4.78 4.41
N ALA A 245 12.36 3.83 3.52
CA ALA A 245 12.35 4.06 2.08
C ALA A 245 11.41 3.08 1.39
N GLY A 246 11.19 3.30 0.13
CA GLY A 246 10.65 2.30 -0.78
C GLY A 246 9.15 2.10 -0.76
N GLY A 247 8.82 1.27 -1.70
CA GLY A 247 7.51 0.65 -1.90
C GLY A 247 7.71 -0.69 -2.59
N THR A 248 6.66 -1.44 -2.83
CA THR A 248 6.75 -2.74 -3.53
C THR A 248 7.55 -2.67 -4.84
N GLY A 249 7.43 -1.57 -5.58
CA GLY A 249 8.07 -1.40 -6.89
C GLY A 249 9.48 -0.82 -6.86
N SER A 250 10.05 -0.55 -5.67
CA SER A 250 11.40 0.01 -5.52
C SER A 250 12.27 -0.74 -4.51
N ILE A 251 11.87 -1.94 -4.09
CA ILE A 251 12.65 -2.75 -3.14
C ILE A 251 14.10 -2.90 -3.61
N GLU A 252 14.31 -3.18 -4.88
CA GLU A 252 15.62 -3.43 -5.48
C GLU A 252 16.55 -2.23 -5.39
N SER A 253 16.05 -1.01 -5.60
CA SER A 253 16.86 0.22 -5.46
C SER A 253 17.07 0.58 -3.99
N SER A 254 16.02 0.54 -3.18
CA SER A 254 16.10 0.98 -1.77
C SER A 254 16.99 0.07 -0.93
N LYS A 255 17.03 -1.24 -1.21
CA LYS A 255 17.92 -2.18 -0.48
C LYS A 255 19.41 -1.94 -0.74
N GLN A 256 19.78 -1.29 -1.84
CA GLN A 256 21.17 -0.98 -2.15
C GLN A 256 21.72 0.19 -1.31
N GLU A 257 20.87 0.97 -0.70
CA GLU A 257 21.26 2.10 0.14
C GLU A 257 21.66 1.61 1.54
N ASN A 258 22.94 1.69 1.88
CA ASN A 258 23.48 1.15 3.15
C ASN A 258 22.88 1.81 4.40
N TRP A 259 22.46 3.07 4.30
CA TRP A 259 21.84 3.83 5.39
C TRP A 259 20.35 3.58 5.58
N VAL A 260 19.65 3.06 4.60
CA VAL A 260 18.27 2.62 4.74
C VAL A 260 18.21 1.44 5.70
N THR A 261 17.33 1.50 6.72
CA THR A 261 17.17 0.44 7.72
C THR A 261 15.94 -0.41 7.48
N GLU A 262 14.89 0.19 6.91
CA GLU A 262 13.65 -0.53 6.60
C GLU A 262 13.04 -0.07 5.27
N ILE A 263 12.29 -0.98 4.64
CA ILE A 263 11.55 -0.72 3.40
C ILE A 263 10.06 -0.90 3.67
N THR A 264 9.25 0.08 3.26
CA THR A 264 7.79 -0.04 3.40
C THR A 264 7.19 -0.76 2.21
N VAL A 265 6.43 -1.82 2.46
CA VAL A 265 5.72 -2.60 1.44
C VAL A 265 4.25 -2.74 1.81
N GLY A 266 3.37 -2.64 0.83
CA GLY A 266 1.94 -2.81 1.06
C GLY A 266 1.25 -3.56 -0.08
N SER A 267 1.18 -2.96 -1.26
CA SER A 267 0.39 -3.48 -2.38
C SER A 267 0.86 -4.85 -2.89
N GLY A 268 2.14 -5.19 -2.71
CA GLY A 268 2.69 -6.48 -3.13
C GLY A 268 2.05 -7.69 -2.47
N PHE A 269 1.53 -7.54 -1.26
CA PHE A 269 0.89 -8.66 -0.56
C PHE A 269 -0.35 -9.17 -1.27
N TYR A 270 -1.25 -8.29 -1.70
CA TYR A 270 -2.44 -8.65 -2.48
C TYR A 270 -2.19 -8.76 -3.98
N SER A 271 -1.17 -8.10 -4.48
CA SER A 271 -0.82 -8.01 -5.90
C SER A 271 -1.99 -7.59 -6.80
N PRO A 272 -2.45 -6.32 -6.70
CA PRO A 272 -3.50 -5.79 -7.55
C PRO A 272 -3.06 -5.73 -9.02
N ALA A 273 -4.01 -5.53 -9.94
CA ALA A 273 -3.77 -5.61 -11.39
C ALA A 273 -2.72 -4.61 -11.92
N LEU A 274 -2.54 -3.45 -11.28
CA LEU A 274 -1.49 -2.49 -11.66
C LEU A 274 -0.07 -3.06 -11.53
N PHE A 275 0.14 -4.09 -10.71
CA PHE A 275 1.45 -4.72 -10.56
C PHE A 275 1.83 -5.66 -11.72
N ASP A 276 0.90 -5.98 -12.62
CA ASP A 276 1.20 -6.71 -13.85
C ASP A 276 2.13 -5.92 -14.80
N TYR A 277 2.21 -4.59 -14.61
CA TYR A 277 2.95 -3.67 -15.49
C TYR A 277 4.40 -3.42 -15.08
N TYR A 278 4.88 -4.07 -14.00
CA TYR A 278 6.28 -4.01 -13.61
C TYR A 278 7.11 -5.06 -14.37
N SER A 279 8.35 -4.69 -14.70
CA SER A 279 9.27 -5.57 -15.45
C SER A 279 10.07 -6.48 -14.55
N ASP A 280 10.43 -6.02 -13.36
CA ASP A 280 11.48 -6.61 -12.54
C ASP A 280 10.96 -7.67 -11.57
N PHE A 281 9.66 -7.72 -11.34
CA PHE A 281 9.06 -8.70 -10.44
C PHE A 281 7.63 -9.05 -10.85
N LYS A 282 7.17 -10.22 -10.37
CA LYS A 282 5.77 -10.64 -10.45
C LYS A 282 5.36 -11.27 -9.12
N HIS A 283 4.25 -10.81 -8.58
CA HIS A 283 3.60 -11.40 -7.43
C HIS A 283 2.29 -12.10 -7.85
N GLN A 284 1.80 -12.98 -7.01
CA GLN A 284 0.57 -13.73 -7.28
C GLN A 284 -0.65 -12.87 -6.93
N PRO A 285 -1.74 -12.91 -7.71
CA PRO A 285 -2.98 -12.19 -7.40
C PRO A 285 -3.70 -12.84 -6.21
N ALA A 286 -3.24 -12.51 -4.99
CA ALA A 286 -3.70 -13.15 -3.76
C ALA A 286 -5.08 -12.68 -3.32
N ALA A 287 -5.55 -11.51 -3.76
CA ALA A 287 -6.86 -11.00 -3.39
C ALA A 287 -7.64 -10.48 -4.59
N GLY A 288 -8.95 -10.62 -4.51
CA GLY A 288 -9.88 -10.20 -5.53
C GLY A 288 -11.31 -10.25 -5.03
N PHE A 289 -12.23 -10.11 -5.97
CA PHE A 289 -13.66 -10.24 -5.68
C PHE A 289 -14.36 -11.08 -6.75
N ALA A 290 -15.48 -11.63 -6.36
CA ALA A 290 -16.31 -12.49 -7.19
C ALA A 290 -17.69 -11.86 -7.37
N VAL A 291 -18.22 -11.92 -8.60
CA VAL A 291 -19.56 -11.45 -8.97
C VAL A 291 -20.29 -12.57 -9.71
N GLN A 292 -21.61 -12.47 -9.84
CA GLN A 292 -22.44 -13.49 -10.44
C GLN A 292 -22.93 -13.08 -11.83
N ILE A 293 -22.90 -14.01 -12.78
CA ILE A 293 -23.56 -13.84 -14.08
C ILE A 293 -25.07 -13.87 -13.89
N VAL A 294 -25.76 -12.79 -14.26
CA VAL A 294 -27.22 -12.65 -14.09
C VAL A 294 -27.97 -12.55 -15.42
N ARG A 295 -27.28 -12.26 -16.53
CA ARG A 295 -27.90 -12.14 -17.87
C ARG A 295 -26.99 -12.67 -18.96
N GLN A 296 -27.60 -13.13 -20.02
CA GLN A 296 -26.98 -13.44 -21.32
C GLN A 296 -27.78 -12.77 -22.45
N PRO A 297 -27.48 -11.49 -22.79
CA PRO A 297 -28.26 -10.76 -23.80
C PRO A 297 -28.22 -11.38 -25.20
N LYS A 298 -27.08 -12.00 -25.56
CA LYS A 298 -26.87 -12.74 -26.81
C LYS A 298 -25.73 -13.75 -26.63
N PRO A 299 -25.57 -14.71 -27.55
CA PRO A 299 -24.46 -15.67 -27.49
C PRO A 299 -23.11 -14.96 -27.35
N GLY A 300 -22.26 -15.41 -26.40
CA GLY A 300 -20.94 -14.86 -26.14
C GLY A 300 -20.94 -13.53 -25.37
N VAL A 301 -22.11 -12.97 -24.99
CA VAL A 301 -22.19 -11.74 -24.19
C VAL A 301 -22.94 -12.01 -22.92
N TYR A 302 -22.37 -11.60 -21.80
CA TYR A 302 -22.93 -11.82 -20.46
C TYR A 302 -22.93 -10.52 -19.66
N THR A 303 -23.71 -10.48 -18.58
CA THR A 303 -23.72 -9.35 -17.64
C THR A 303 -23.67 -9.89 -16.22
N CYS A 304 -22.71 -9.38 -15.44
CA CYS A 304 -22.62 -9.64 -14.00
C CYS A 304 -23.38 -8.62 -13.17
N LEU A 305 -23.74 -8.99 -11.94
CA LEU A 305 -24.24 -8.08 -10.92
C LEU A 305 -23.08 -7.47 -10.14
N GLY A 306 -22.93 -6.15 -10.21
CA GLY A 306 -21.82 -5.42 -9.59
C GLY A 306 -20.54 -5.41 -10.44
N GLY A 307 -19.44 -4.97 -9.84
CA GLY A 307 -18.11 -4.95 -10.46
C GLY A 307 -17.46 -3.57 -10.59
N GLY A 308 -18.21 -2.47 -10.49
CA GLY A 308 -17.75 -1.10 -10.70
C GLY A 308 -16.91 -0.49 -9.58
N TYR A 309 -15.96 -1.25 -9.05
CA TYR A 309 -15.07 -0.82 -7.95
C TYR A 309 -13.82 -0.11 -8.49
N ILE A 310 -14.00 1.11 -8.99
CA ILE A 310 -12.94 1.90 -9.63
C ILE A 310 -11.95 2.40 -8.59
N ALA A 311 -10.66 2.30 -8.90
CA ALA A 311 -9.58 2.73 -8.02
C ALA A 311 -9.36 4.25 -8.05
N SER A 312 -8.80 4.78 -6.97
CA SER A 312 -8.48 6.20 -6.81
C SER A 312 -7.33 6.67 -7.72
N GLY A 313 -7.27 7.97 -7.94
CA GLY A 313 -6.32 8.68 -8.79
C GLY A 313 -7.00 9.22 -10.05
N THR A 314 -6.21 9.69 -11.01
CA THR A 314 -6.76 10.12 -12.32
C THR A 314 -7.48 8.96 -12.97
N VAL A 315 -8.76 9.15 -13.29
CA VAL A 315 -9.62 8.10 -13.83
C VAL A 315 -9.17 7.71 -15.24
N GLY A 316 -8.95 6.43 -15.42
CA GLY A 316 -8.57 5.83 -16.71
C GLY A 316 -8.90 4.33 -16.70
N ILE A 317 -8.72 3.68 -17.83
CA ILE A 317 -9.00 2.24 -17.99
C ILE A 317 -8.16 1.38 -17.00
N ASP A 318 -6.99 1.85 -16.65
CA ASP A 318 -6.08 1.21 -15.69
C ASP A 318 -6.57 1.28 -14.24
N LYS A 319 -7.62 2.06 -13.96
CA LYS A 319 -8.25 2.17 -12.64
C LYS A 319 -9.47 1.26 -12.48
N GLN A 320 -9.94 0.67 -13.56
CA GLN A 320 -11.04 -0.29 -13.51
C GLN A 320 -10.55 -1.65 -12.96
N PRO A 321 -11.39 -2.39 -12.25
CA PRO A 321 -11.13 -3.79 -11.96
C PRO A 321 -10.88 -4.58 -13.24
N LYS A 322 -9.96 -5.53 -13.18
CA LYS A 322 -9.57 -6.36 -14.33
C LYS A 322 -10.23 -7.73 -14.21
N PRO A 323 -10.97 -8.21 -15.23
CA PRO A 323 -11.41 -9.59 -15.28
C PRO A 323 -10.21 -10.53 -15.07
N TYR A 324 -10.40 -11.57 -14.29
CA TYR A 324 -9.33 -12.49 -13.94
C TYR A 324 -9.62 -13.92 -14.40
N LEU A 325 -10.72 -14.50 -13.96
CA LEU A 325 -11.14 -15.84 -14.31
C LEU A 325 -12.65 -15.91 -14.54
N PRO A 326 -13.10 -16.73 -15.55
CA PRO A 326 -12.28 -17.50 -16.49
C PRO A 326 -11.52 -16.61 -17.46
N GLU A 327 -10.46 -17.13 -18.06
CA GLU A 327 -9.74 -16.42 -19.13
C GLU A 327 -10.62 -16.21 -20.36
N GLY A 328 -10.39 -15.13 -21.12
CA GLY A 328 -11.15 -14.81 -22.32
C GLY A 328 -12.29 -13.82 -22.11
N ILE A 329 -12.40 -13.23 -20.93
CA ILE A 329 -13.35 -12.15 -20.63
C ILE A 329 -12.78 -10.80 -21.10
N GLN A 330 -13.59 -10.05 -21.85
CA GLN A 330 -13.30 -8.69 -22.28
C GLN A 330 -14.44 -7.76 -21.88
N LEU A 331 -14.12 -6.70 -21.14
CA LEU A 331 -15.09 -5.66 -20.83
C LEU A 331 -15.49 -4.91 -22.09
N THR A 332 -16.77 -4.52 -22.18
CA THR A 332 -17.25 -3.70 -23.28
C THR A 332 -16.61 -2.31 -23.23
N ALA A 333 -16.16 -1.82 -24.38
CA ALA A 333 -15.37 -0.58 -24.46
C ALA A 333 -16.15 0.67 -23.98
N ASN A 334 -17.46 0.70 -24.17
CA ASN A 334 -18.30 1.84 -23.84
C ASN A 334 -18.79 1.86 -22.38
N GLU A 335 -18.89 0.70 -21.74
CA GLU A 335 -19.46 0.60 -20.39
C GLU A 335 -18.39 0.24 -19.34
N GLY A 336 -17.39 -0.59 -19.71
CA GLY A 336 -16.38 -1.06 -18.75
C GLY A 336 -17.02 -1.84 -17.60
N THR A 337 -16.57 -1.56 -16.37
CA THR A 337 -17.18 -2.10 -15.14
C THR A 337 -18.22 -1.13 -14.60
N GLY A 338 -19.48 -1.56 -14.54
CA GLY A 338 -20.59 -0.77 -14.04
C GLY A 338 -20.84 -0.96 -12.55
N GLU A 339 -21.43 0.04 -11.91
CA GLU A 339 -21.71 0.02 -10.47
C GLU A 339 -22.60 -1.17 -10.07
N VAL A 340 -23.71 -1.38 -10.80
CA VAL A 340 -24.70 -2.42 -10.53
C VAL A 340 -24.58 -3.58 -11.50
N GLN A 341 -24.29 -3.31 -12.77
CA GLN A 341 -24.18 -4.32 -13.82
C GLN A 341 -22.94 -4.09 -14.68
N THR A 342 -22.19 -5.17 -14.90
CA THR A 342 -20.98 -5.18 -15.72
C THR A 342 -21.16 -6.09 -16.92
N PRO A 343 -21.37 -5.56 -18.14
CA PRO A 343 -21.42 -6.34 -19.36
C PRO A 343 -20.01 -6.73 -19.83
N PHE A 344 -19.88 -7.92 -20.41
CA PHE A 344 -18.62 -8.40 -20.96
C PHE A 344 -18.84 -9.35 -22.13
N GLU A 345 -17.87 -9.42 -23.03
CA GLU A 345 -17.75 -10.42 -24.06
C GLU A 345 -16.89 -11.57 -23.55
N TYR A 346 -17.24 -12.79 -23.96
CA TYR A 346 -16.54 -14.00 -23.56
C TYR A 346 -16.19 -14.88 -24.75
N SER A 347 -14.91 -15.18 -24.89
CA SER A 347 -14.34 -16.05 -25.94
C SER A 347 -13.45 -17.16 -25.38
N GLY A 348 -13.53 -17.42 -24.07
CA GLY A 348 -12.73 -18.46 -23.41
C GLY A 348 -13.26 -19.87 -23.66
N SER A 349 -12.50 -20.86 -23.20
CA SER A 349 -12.78 -22.29 -23.36
C SER A 349 -13.72 -22.86 -22.29
N GLU A 350 -13.86 -22.19 -21.16
CA GLU A 350 -14.73 -22.67 -20.08
C GLU A 350 -16.19 -22.48 -20.43
N LYS A 351 -17.03 -23.44 -20.08
CA LYS A 351 -18.46 -23.27 -20.21
C LYS A 351 -18.98 -22.46 -19.04
N ILE A 352 -19.58 -21.30 -19.32
CA ILE A 352 -20.18 -20.42 -18.32
C ILE A 352 -21.68 -20.28 -18.57
N ASN A 353 -22.46 -20.17 -17.46
CA ASN A 353 -23.91 -20.13 -17.48
C ASN A 353 -24.44 -19.05 -16.54
N LEU A 354 -25.72 -18.77 -16.57
CA LEU A 354 -26.38 -17.95 -15.56
C LEU A 354 -26.18 -18.56 -14.17
N GLY A 355 -25.81 -17.73 -13.21
CA GLY A 355 -25.51 -18.14 -11.84
C GLY A 355 -24.03 -18.44 -11.58
N ASP A 356 -23.21 -18.63 -12.61
CA ASP A 356 -21.79 -18.89 -12.44
C ASP A 356 -21.03 -17.64 -11.96
N THR A 357 -19.90 -17.90 -11.34
CA THR A 357 -19.03 -16.88 -10.73
C THR A 357 -18.06 -16.32 -11.74
N ILE A 358 -17.86 -15.01 -11.75
CA ILE A 358 -16.76 -14.34 -12.45
C ILE A 358 -15.85 -13.67 -11.43
N LEU A 359 -14.55 -13.87 -11.58
CA LEU A 359 -13.55 -13.30 -10.68
C LEU A 359 -12.90 -12.07 -11.31
N PHE A 360 -12.75 -11.05 -10.48
CA PHE A 360 -12.04 -9.82 -10.81
C PHE A 360 -10.87 -9.58 -9.86
N ARG A 361 -9.80 -9.02 -10.39
CA ARG A 361 -8.76 -8.38 -9.59
C ARG A 361 -9.08 -6.90 -9.45
N HIS A 362 -8.95 -6.39 -8.22
CA HIS A 362 -8.98 -4.94 -7.99
C HIS A 362 -7.76 -4.29 -8.67
N SER A 363 -7.91 -3.05 -9.13
CA SER A 363 -6.83 -2.37 -9.85
C SER A 363 -5.70 -1.95 -8.91
N LYS A 364 -6.02 -1.35 -7.76
CA LYS A 364 -5.07 -0.79 -6.81
C LYS A 364 -5.34 -1.32 -5.41
N ALA A 365 -4.28 -1.60 -4.64
CA ALA A 365 -4.41 -2.20 -3.32
C ALA A 365 -5.08 -1.28 -2.30
N GLY A 366 -5.72 -1.89 -1.30
CA GLY A 366 -6.40 -1.24 -0.20
C GLY A 366 -7.86 -0.91 -0.48
N GLU A 367 -8.20 -0.58 -1.71
CA GLU A 367 -9.57 -0.16 -2.08
C GLU A 367 -10.56 -1.32 -2.15
N LEU A 368 -10.08 -2.56 -2.32
CA LEU A 368 -10.90 -3.75 -2.19
C LEU A 368 -11.60 -3.79 -0.81
N CYS A 369 -10.84 -3.60 0.24
CA CYS A 369 -11.33 -3.64 1.62
C CYS A 369 -12.17 -2.41 2.03
N GLU A 370 -12.25 -1.38 1.19
CA GLU A 370 -13.21 -0.28 1.34
C GLU A 370 -14.57 -0.59 0.72
N ARG A 371 -14.67 -1.64 -0.08
CA ARG A 371 -15.92 -2.02 -0.77
C ARG A 371 -16.63 -3.21 -0.14
N PHE A 372 -15.89 -4.02 0.63
CA PHE A 372 -16.42 -5.25 1.22
C PHE A 372 -16.20 -5.26 2.73
N ASN A 373 -17.19 -5.71 3.48
CA ASN A 373 -17.11 -5.81 4.93
C ASN A 373 -16.25 -6.99 5.40
N GLU A 374 -16.13 -8.04 4.56
CA GLU A 374 -15.45 -9.28 4.90
C GLU A 374 -14.55 -9.74 3.76
N LEU A 375 -13.46 -10.41 4.13
CA LEU A 375 -12.66 -11.25 3.23
C LEU A 375 -12.90 -12.73 3.56
N HIS A 376 -13.22 -13.50 2.53
CA HIS A 376 -13.23 -14.95 2.62
C HIS A 376 -11.79 -15.46 2.44
N LEU A 377 -11.21 -16.04 3.47
CA LEU A 377 -9.86 -16.58 3.43
C LEU A 377 -9.90 -18.00 2.85
N ILE A 378 -9.12 -18.21 1.79
CA ILE A 378 -9.06 -19.49 1.08
C ILE A 378 -7.69 -20.11 1.33
N SER A 379 -7.67 -21.40 1.68
CA SER A 379 -6.46 -22.21 1.76
C SER A 379 -6.80 -23.64 1.32
N ASP A 380 -5.95 -24.24 0.49
CA ASP A 380 -6.00 -25.64 0.07
C ASP A 380 -7.39 -26.11 -0.41
N GLY A 381 -8.05 -25.28 -1.23
CA GLY A 381 -9.35 -25.60 -1.81
C GLY A 381 -10.54 -25.43 -0.87
N LYS A 382 -10.37 -24.72 0.24
CA LYS A 382 -11.44 -24.47 1.22
C LYS A 382 -11.47 -23.03 1.66
N ILE A 383 -12.66 -22.53 1.95
CA ILE A 383 -12.82 -21.30 2.73
C ILE A 383 -12.60 -21.68 4.19
N ILE A 384 -11.51 -21.20 4.77
CA ILE A 384 -11.09 -21.54 6.13
C ILE A 384 -11.68 -20.59 7.17
N GLU A 385 -11.95 -19.33 6.77
CA GLU A 385 -12.38 -18.29 7.68
C GLU A 385 -13.01 -17.13 6.90
N LYS A 386 -13.86 -16.34 7.58
CA LYS A 386 -14.29 -15.01 7.17
C LYS A 386 -13.79 -13.99 8.17
N VAL A 387 -13.09 -12.99 7.72
CA VAL A 387 -12.50 -11.97 8.58
C VAL A 387 -12.99 -10.59 8.19
N PRO A 388 -13.25 -9.69 9.16
CA PRO A 388 -13.66 -8.34 8.85
C PRO A 388 -12.52 -7.55 8.20
N THR A 389 -12.88 -6.67 7.26
CA THR A 389 -12.05 -5.56 6.81
C THR A 389 -12.21 -4.38 7.78
N TYR A 390 -11.45 -3.30 7.61
CA TYR A 390 -11.70 -2.06 8.37
C TYR A 390 -13.15 -1.59 8.23
N ARG A 391 -13.72 -1.71 7.01
CA ARG A 391 -15.14 -1.41 6.78
C ARG A 391 -16.06 -2.33 7.58
N GLY A 392 -15.74 -3.62 7.67
CA GLY A 392 -16.49 -4.59 8.47
C GLY A 392 -16.44 -4.29 9.96
N ASP A 393 -15.34 -3.75 10.45
CA ASP A 393 -15.17 -3.27 11.82
C ASP A 393 -15.87 -1.91 12.08
N GLY A 394 -16.58 -1.38 11.09
CA GLY A 394 -17.21 -0.06 11.16
C GLY A 394 -16.22 1.10 11.15
N LYS A 395 -15.01 0.88 10.64
CA LYS A 395 -13.92 1.86 10.59
C LYS A 395 -13.78 2.45 9.19
N CYS A 396 -13.85 3.78 9.12
CA CYS A 396 -13.48 4.57 7.96
C CYS A 396 -12.55 5.67 8.45
N PHE A 397 -11.31 5.64 8.00
CA PHE A 397 -10.27 6.56 8.46
C PHE A 397 -9.97 7.69 7.46
N LEU A 398 -10.62 7.66 6.27
CA LEU A 398 -10.52 8.67 5.22
C LEU A 398 -11.89 9.16 4.77
#